data_cf35035b2ca1898b700da7f4104f10ac
#
_entry.id   cf35035b2ca1898b700da7f4104f10ac
#
_cell.length_a   1.000
_cell.length_b   1.000
_cell.length_c   1.000
_cell.angle_alpha   90.00
_cell.angle_beta   90.00
_cell.angle_gamma   90.00
#
_symmetry.space_group_name_H-M   'P 1'
#
loop_
_entity.id
_entity.type
_entity.pdbx_description
1 polymer ?
#
loop_
_entity_poly.entity_id
_entity_poly.type
_entity_poly.pdbx_seq_one_letter_code
_entity_poly.pdbx_strand_id
1 'polypeptide(L)'
;PVRSSRRVRIDSAMMVRPQTCERALLERFLRAEAMALWAVRAAQTQNLPRHVQTFLQRHETDEQDHLRQFEGMLGTTSQRAPTLPTVPSQWEMLAVLLFGYEALGLEFATLLATVRPDLADILEDEQVHVGFFEKELRAILAGGESGAQQAREAARTWWKKLPRTVDRYLGDPSLAPYRTELRHHILSVIQERFIALGLLPAGQAGR
;
A
#
# COMPACT_ATOMS: atom_id res chain seq x y z
N PRO A 1 16.75 -25.04 12.39
CA PRO A 1 17.46 -23.79 12.43
C PRO A 1 16.56 -22.73 11.80
N VAL A 2 15.94 -21.95 12.71
CA VAL A 2 15.07 -20.82 12.35
C VAL A 2 15.99 -19.73 11.79
N ARG A 3 15.84 -19.39 10.52
CA ARG A 3 16.52 -18.26 9.92
C ARG A 3 15.90 -16.99 10.49
N SER A 4 16.65 -16.32 11.32
CA SER A 4 16.40 -14.99 11.85
C SER A 4 16.10 -14.05 10.68
N SER A 5 14.87 -13.52 10.64
CA SER A 5 14.53 -12.41 9.75
C SER A 5 15.38 -11.22 10.16
N ARG A 6 16.32 -10.81 9.32
CA ARG A 6 17.03 -9.55 9.46
C ARG A 6 16.00 -8.43 9.43
N ARG A 7 15.68 -7.90 10.60
CA ARG A 7 15.05 -6.57 10.69
C ARG A 7 16.01 -5.62 10.00
N VAL A 8 15.59 -5.08 8.86
CA VAL A 8 16.27 -3.94 8.25
C VAL A 8 16.22 -2.83 9.30
N ARG A 9 17.35 -2.52 9.91
CA ARG A 9 17.49 -1.32 10.71
C ARG A 9 17.36 -0.16 9.73
N ILE A 10 16.24 0.53 9.77
CA ILE A 10 16.12 1.85 9.17
C ILE A 10 17.11 2.71 9.95
N ASP A 11 18.17 3.12 9.29
CA ASP A 11 19.19 3.96 9.90
C ASP A 11 18.52 5.27 10.33
N SER A 12 18.60 5.61 11.61
CA SER A 12 17.96 6.80 12.20
C SER A 12 18.35 8.12 11.54
N ALA A 13 19.33 8.10 10.66
CA ALA A 13 19.78 9.25 9.86
C ALA A 13 18.85 9.58 8.67
N MET A 14 17.99 8.63 8.23
CA MET A 14 17.07 8.81 7.11
C MET A 14 15.72 9.43 7.50
N MET A 15 15.52 9.75 8.77
CA MET A 15 14.22 10.25 9.21
C MET A 15 13.97 11.68 8.72
N VAL A 16 13.01 11.83 7.84
CA VAL A 16 12.36 13.11 7.51
C VAL A 16 12.11 13.86 8.82
N ARG A 17 12.62 15.09 8.93
CA ARG A 17 12.38 15.90 10.12
C ARG A 17 10.88 16.21 10.19
N PRO A 18 10.16 15.73 11.21
CA PRO A 18 8.70 15.54 11.19
C PRO A 18 7.92 16.81 10.94
N GLN A 19 8.31 17.86 11.62
CA GLN A 19 7.48 19.07 11.76
C GLN A 19 7.29 19.88 10.47
N THR A 20 8.21 19.81 9.52
CA THR A 20 8.10 20.55 8.26
C THR A 20 7.36 19.78 7.16
N CYS A 21 7.30 18.46 7.28
CA CYS A 21 6.72 17.59 6.25
C CYS A 21 5.45 16.86 6.71
N GLU A 22 5.12 16.92 8.00
CA GLU A 22 4.02 16.18 8.60
C GLU A 22 2.69 16.44 7.87
N ARG A 23 2.34 17.71 7.67
CA ARG A 23 1.10 18.08 6.99
C ARG A 23 1.04 17.50 5.56
N ALA A 24 2.15 17.58 4.82
CA ALA A 24 2.21 17.03 3.46
C ALA A 24 2.04 15.51 3.46
N LEU A 25 2.64 14.80 4.42
CA LEU A 25 2.48 13.36 4.56
C LEU A 25 1.04 13.00 4.94
N LEU A 26 0.44 13.70 5.90
CA LEU A 26 -0.96 13.49 6.28
C LEU A 26 -1.93 13.72 5.12
N GLU A 27 -1.74 14.78 4.33
CA GLU A 27 -2.58 15.05 3.15
C GLU A 27 -2.42 13.97 2.07
N ARG A 28 -1.23 13.37 1.94
CA ARG A 28 -1.00 12.27 0.98
C ARG A 28 -1.60 10.98 1.48
N PHE A 29 -1.47 10.70 2.77
CA PHE A 29 -2.07 9.54 3.38
C PHE A 29 -3.60 9.60 3.30
N LEU A 30 -4.22 10.73 3.65
CA LEU A 30 -5.66 10.95 3.47
C LEU A 30 -6.16 10.58 2.06
N ARG A 31 -5.37 10.91 1.03
CA ARG A 31 -5.71 10.53 -0.36
C ARG A 31 -5.52 9.04 -0.61
N ALA A 32 -4.53 8.42 0.01
CA ALA A 32 -4.29 6.99 -0.10
C ALA A 32 -5.46 6.22 0.52
N GLU A 33 -5.87 6.58 1.74
CA GLU A 33 -7.02 6.02 2.46
C GLU A 33 -8.33 6.13 1.65
N ALA A 34 -8.58 7.31 1.07
CA ALA A 34 -9.75 7.49 0.21
C ALA A 34 -9.73 6.57 -1.04
N MET A 35 -8.55 6.24 -1.54
CA MET A 35 -8.38 5.31 -2.67
C MET A 35 -8.48 3.86 -2.21
N ALA A 36 -7.93 3.51 -1.05
CA ALA A 36 -8.04 2.18 -0.45
C ALA A 36 -9.51 1.87 -0.15
N LEU A 37 -10.21 2.75 0.54
CA LEU A 37 -11.65 2.62 0.83
C LEU A 37 -12.47 2.43 -0.46
N TRP A 38 -12.19 3.20 -1.52
CA TRP A 38 -12.86 3.00 -2.79
C TRP A 38 -12.58 1.62 -3.38
N ALA A 39 -11.32 1.18 -3.37
CA ALA A 39 -10.91 -0.10 -3.95
C ALA A 39 -11.55 -1.28 -3.19
N VAL A 40 -11.57 -1.22 -1.86
CA VAL A 40 -12.21 -2.20 -0.98
C VAL A 40 -13.73 -2.29 -1.26
N ARG A 41 -14.43 -1.15 -1.35
CA ARG A 41 -15.86 -1.10 -1.69
C ARG A 41 -16.15 -1.66 -3.08
N ALA A 42 -15.34 -1.29 -4.06
CA ALA A 42 -15.47 -1.80 -5.41
C ALA A 42 -15.19 -3.31 -5.48
N ALA A 43 -14.22 -3.80 -4.68
CA ALA A 43 -13.93 -5.22 -4.57
C ALA A 43 -15.12 -6.02 -4.01
N GLN A 44 -15.82 -5.50 -3.00
CA GLN A 44 -16.98 -6.16 -2.39
C GLN A 44 -18.15 -6.35 -3.35
N THR A 45 -18.20 -5.63 -4.48
CA THR A 45 -19.22 -5.83 -5.51
C THR A 45 -18.92 -7.01 -6.43
N GLN A 46 -17.75 -7.63 -6.30
CA GLN A 46 -17.32 -8.76 -7.11
C GLN A 46 -17.74 -10.10 -6.48
N ASN A 47 -17.76 -11.16 -7.29
CA ASN A 47 -17.97 -12.51 -6.78
C ASN A 47 -16.68 -13.06 -6.20
N LEU A 48 -16.48 -12.90 -4.90
CA LEU A 48 -15.25 -13.26 -4.18
C LEU A 48 -15.49 -14.46 -3.24
N PRO A 49 -14.43 -15.19 -2.87
CA PRO A 49 -14.50 -16.19 -1.80
C PRO A 49 -15.05 -15.60 -0.50
N ARG A 50 -15.85 -16.38 0.23
CA ARG A 50 -16.55 -15.91 1.44
C ARG A 50 -15.58 -15.32 2.49
N HIS A 51 -14.42 -15.95 2.69
CA HIS A 51 -13.44 -15.45 3.65
C HIS A 51 -12.84 -14.11 3.25
N VAL A 52 -12.68 -13.87 1.93
CA VAL A 52 -12.25 -12.57 1.39
C VAL A 52 -13.32 -11.51 1.61
N GLN A 53 -14.59 -11.83 1.32
CA GLN A 53 -15.69 -10.90 1.57
C GLN A 53 -15.77 -10.49 3.03
N THR A 54 -15.64 -11.45 3.96
CA THR A 54 -15.64 -11.18 5.41
C THR A 54 -14.46 -10.29 5.81
N PHE A 55 -13.28 -10.52 5.25
CA PHE A 55 -12.13 -9.66 5.50
C PHE A 55 -12.36 -8.24 4.98
N LEU A 56 -12.83 -8.10 3.72
CA LEU A 56 -13.05 -6.78 3.11
C LEU A 56 -14.11 -5.95 3.85
N GLN A 57 -15.10 -6.57 4.50
CA GLN A 57 -16.06 -5.86 5.33
C GLN A 57 -15.41 -5.22 6.56
N ARG A 58 -14.47 -5.92 7.21
CA ARG A 58 -13.70 -5.35 8.32
C ARG A 58 -12.75 -4.26 7.82
N HIS A 59 -12.00 -4.58 6.79
CA HIS A 59 -11.08 -3.66 6.13
C HIS A 59 -11.76 -2.34 5.74
N GLU A 60 -13.00 -2.40 5.20
CA GLU A 60 -13.77 -1.17 4.92
C GLU A 60 -14.02 -0.32 6.18
N THR A 61 -14.25 -0.96 7.32
CA THR A 61 -14.45 -0.25 8.59
C THR A 61 -13.17 0.43 9.04
N ASP A 62 -12.04 -0.29 8.98
CA ASP A 62 -10.73 0.22 9.34
C ASP A 62 -10.37 1.43 8.46
N GLU A 63 -10.53 1.33 7.14
CA GLU A 63 -10.29 2.43 6.19
C GLU A 63 -11.18 3.66 6.43
N GLN A 64 -12.44 3.45 6.84
CA GLN A 64 -13.33 4.55 7.21
C GLN A 64 -12.89 5.25 8.48
N ASP A 65 -12.35 4.51 9.44
CA ASP A 65 -11.86 5.04 10.70
C ASP A 65 -10.54 5.81 10.50
N HIS A 66 -9.61 5.28 9.70
CA HIS A 66 -8.39 5.97 9.30
C HIS A 66 -8.73 7.30 8.59
N LEU A 67 -9.61 7.25 7.59
CA LEU A 67 -10.03 8.44 6.85
C LEU A 67 -10.59 9.51 7.77
N ARG A 68 -11.46 9.15 8.73
CA ARG A 68 -12.02 10.10 9.72
C ARG A 68 -10.96 10.70 10.63
N GLN A 69 -9.98 9.90 11.05
CA GLN A 69 -8.86 10.40 11.85
C GLN A 69 -8.03 11.44 11.09
N PHE A 70 -7.67 11.15 9.84
CA PHE A 70 -6.91 12.11 9.00
C PHE A 70 -7.70 13.36 8.66
N GLU A 71 -9.00 13.24 8.37
CA GLU A 71 -9.89 14.39 8.15
C GLU A 71 -9.96 15.29 9.39
N GLY A 72 -10.06 14.68 10.57
CA GLY A 72 -10.04 15.40 11.85
C GLY A 72 -8.72 16.14 12.10
N MET A 73 -7.59 15.51 11.83
CA MET A 73 -6.25 16.11 12.01
C MET A 73 -6.00 17.28 11.05
N LEU A 74 -6.49 17.16 9.82
CA LEU A 74 -6.27 18.18 8.79
C LEU A 74 -7.32 19.30 8.80
N GLY A 75 -8.43 19.09 9.52
CA GLY A 75 -9.58 20.02 9.50
C GLY A 75 -10.23 20.13 8.12
N THR A 76 -10.18 19.06 7.33
CA THR A 76 -10.69 19.01 5.95
C THR A 76 -11.36 17.67 5.68
N THR A 77 -12.25 17.63 4.71
CA THR A 77 -12.82 16.37 4.22
C THR A 77 -12.11 15.90 2.98
N SER A 78 -12.00 14.58 2.82
CA SER A 78 -11.42 13.98 1.62
C SER A 78 -12.24 14.36 0.39
N GLN A 79 -11.60 14.96 -0.59
CA GLN A 79 -12.25 15.21 -1.87
C GLN A 79 -12.37 13.90 -2.63
N ARG A 80 -13.58 13.55 -3.02
CA ARG A 80 -13.84 12.39 -3.86
C ARG A 80 -13.08 12.56 -5.19
N ALA A 81 -12.32 11.54 -5.56
CA ALA A 81 -11.69 11.54 -6.87
C ALA A 81 -12.78 11.69 -7.96
N PRO A 82 -12.63 12.61 -8.91
CA PRO A 82 -13.67 12.92 -9.90
C PRO A 82 -14.01 11.74 -10.81
N THR A 83 -13.06 10.83 -11.03
CA THR A 83 -13.25 9.61 -11.83
C THR A 83 -12.37 8.51 -11.24
N LEU A 84 -13.01 7.46 -10.74
CA LEU A 84 -12.31 6.29 -10.20
C LEU A 84 -12.13 5.25 -11.32
N PRO A 85 -10.95 4.60 -11.42
CA PRO A 85 -10.73 3.55 -12.40
C PRO A 85 -11.61 2.33 -12.10
N THR A 86 -11.89 1.51 -13.11
CA THR A 86 -12.58 0.24 -12.91
C THR A 86 -11.64 -0.76 -12.25
N VAL A 87 -12.10 -1.44 -11.22
CA VAL A 87 -11.35 -2.55 -10.62
C VAL A 87 -11.46 -3.81 -11.48
N PRO A 88 -10.44 -4.67 -11.49
CA PRO A 88 -10.51 -5.97 -12.15
C PRO A 88 -11.64 -6.83 -11.57
N SER A 89 -12.34 -7.57 -12.44
CA SER A 89 -13.37 -8.53 -12.01
C SER A 89 -12.83 -9.90 -11.61
N GLN A 90 -11.59 -10.21 -12.00
CA GLN A 90 -10.90 -11.46 -11.67
C GLN A 90 -10.15 -11.29 -10.36
N TRP A 91 -10.36 -12.25 -9.44
CA TRP A 91 -9.78 -12.17 -8.09
C TRP A 91 -8.25 -12.10 -8.11
N GLU A 92 -7.61 -12.86 -8.99
CA GLU A 92 -6.17 -12.91 -9.14
C GLU A 92 -5.55 -11.53 -9.45
N MET A 93 -6.23 -10.76 -10.30
CA MET A 93 -5.80 -9.41 -10.67
C MET A 93 -6.19 -8.38 -9.61
N LEU A 94 -7.37 -8.54 -9.01
CA LEU A 94 -7.89 -7.67 -7.97
C LEU A 94 -7.07 -7.78 -6.69
N ALA A 95 -6.68 -8.99 -6.28
CA ALA A 95 -5.82 -9.23 -5.13
C ALA A 95 -4.46 -8.50 -5.26
N VAL A 96 -3.88 -8.50 -6.47
CA VAL A 96 -2.64 -7.74 -6.73
C VAL A 96 -2.86 -6.23 -6.63
N LEU A 97 -4.00 -5.73 -7.13
CA LEU A 97 -4.32 -4.31 -7.05
C LEU A 97 -4.47 -3.84 -5.61
N LEU A 98 -5.24 -4.60 -4.80
CA LEU A 98 -5.43 -4.31 -3.38
C LEU A 98 -4.10 -4.41 -2.64
N PHE A 99 -3.38 -5.52 -2.79
CA PHE A 99 -2.05 -5.67 -2.20
C PHE A 99 -1.11 -4.51 -2.53
N GLY A 100 -1.15 -4.02 -3.77
CA GLY A 100 -0.31 -2.90 -4.18
C GLY A 100 -0.67 -1.59 -3.46
N TYR A 101 -1.95 -1.32 -3.25
CA TYR A 101 -2.40 -0.15 -2.49
C TYR A 101 -2.03 -0.27 -1.01
N GLU A 102 -2.30 -1.42 -0.39
CA GLU A 102 -1.96 -1.66 1.02
C GLU A 102 -0.45 -1.62 1.26
N ALA A 103 0.36 -2.21 0.37
CA ALA A 103 1.82 -2.14 0.48
C ALA A 103 2.33 -0.69 0.39
N LEU A 104 1.69 0.16 -0.42
CA LEU A 104 2.03 1.58 -0.50
C LEU A 104 1.54 2.33 0.74
N GLY A 105 0.33 2.05 1.22
CA GLY A 105 -0.24 2.57 2.47
C GLY A 105 0.67 2.27 3.65
N LEU A 106 1.08 1.02 3.81
CA LEU A 106 1.98 0.58 4.88
C LEU A 106 3.32 1.35 4.90
N GLU A 107 3.90 1.66 3.73
CA GLU A 107 5.15 2.45 3.69
C GLU A 107 4.91 3.90 4.16
N PHE A 108 3.77 4.50 3.80
CA PHE A 108 3.41 5.83 4.30
C PHE A 108 3.04 5.81 5.78
N ALA A 109 2.30 4.81 6.26
CA ALA A 109 2.00 4.62 7.68
C ALA A 109 3.28 4.46 8.50
N THR A 110 4.25 3.68 7.99
CA THR A 110 5.56 3.53 8.62
C THR A 110 6.29 4.87 8.73
N LEU A 111 6.30 5.68 7.68
CA LEU A 111 6.90 7.02 7.71
C LEU A 111 6.19 7.93 8.71
N LEU A 112 4.86 7.92 8.74
CA LEU A 112 4.08 8.73 9.67
C LEU A 112 4.26 8.30 11.12
N ALA A 113 4.25 7.02 11.42
CA ALA A 113 4.41 6.51 12.79
C ALA A 113 5.75 6.93 13.43
N THR A 114 6.78 7.23 12.63
CA THR A 114 8.06 7.75 13.16
C THR A 114 7.93 9.17 13.72
N VAL A 115 6.94 9.92 13.28
CA VAL A 115 6.74 11.34 13.62
C VAL A 115 5.46 11.58 14.40
N ARG A 116 4.53 10.65 14.30
CA ARG A 116 3.22 10.64 14.95
C ARG A 116 3.00 9.27 15.61
N PRO A 117 3.60 9.04 16.79
CA PRO A 117 3.40 7.79 17.54
C PRO A 117 1.94 7.48 17.89
N ASP A 118 1.08 8.50 17.91
CA ASP A 118 -0.36 8.39 18.11
C ASP A 118 -1.09 7.73 16.92
N LEU A 119 -0.40 7.47 15.81
CA LEU A 119 -0.90 6.73 14.64
C LEU A 119 -0.41 5.27 14.59
N ALA A 120 0.09 4.74 15.69
CA ALA A 120 0.60 3.37 15.75
C ALA A 120 -0.48 2.32 15.44
N ASP A 121 -1.73 2.56 15.85
CA ASP A 121 -2.85 1.66 15.60
C ASP A 121 -3.12 1.53 14.08
N ILE A 122 -3.04 2.64 13.35
CA ILE A 122 -3.15 2.60 11.87
C ILE A 122 -2.05 1.73 11.25
N LEU A 123 -0.81 1.88 11.74
CA LEU A 123 0.30 1.05 11.26
C LEU A 123 0.07 -0.45 11.53
N GLU A 124 -0.53 -0.81 12.67
CA GLU A 124 -0.88 -2.20 12.98
C GLU A 124 -1.96 -2.73 12.03
N ASP A 125 -3.00 -1.95 11.74
CA ASP A 125 -4.04 -2.31 10.78
C ASP A 125 -3.47 -2.49 9.37
N GLU A 126 -2.63 -1.59 8.88
CA GLU A 126 -1.94 -1.70 7.59
C GLU A 126 -1.10 -2.99 7.48
N GLN A 127 -0.43 -3.39 8.57
CA GLN A 127 0.32 -4.65 8.62
C GLN A 127 -0.60 -5.86 8.47
N VAL A 128 -1.78 -5.83 9.09
CA VAL A 128 -2.81 -6.88 8.99
C VAL A 128 -3.37 -6.94 7.57
N HIS A 129 -3.66 -5.80 6.95
CA HIS A 129 -4.18 -5.72 5.59
C HIS A 129 -3.18 -6.29 4.58
N VAL A 130 -1.93 -5.84 4.62
CA VAL A 130 -0.86 -6.37 3.77
C VAL A 130 -0.67 -7.88 3.98
N GLY A 131 -0.63 -8.33 5.23
CA GLY A 131 -0.45 -9.74 5.57
C GLY A 131 -1.56 -10.64 5.04
N PHE A 132 -2.81 -10.17 5.04
CA PHE A 132 -3.94 -10.88 4.45
C PHE A 132 -3.75 -11.06 2.94
N PHE A 133 -3.49 -9.98 2.21
CA PHE A 133 -3.31 -10.07 0.76
C PHE A 133 -2.06 -10.86 0.35
N GLU A 134 -0.98 -10.80 1.13
CA GLU A 134 0.18 -11.67 0.91
C GLU A 134 -0.19 -13.14 1.01
N LYS A 135 -1.01 -13.54 1.98
CA LYS A 135 -1.49 -14.91 2.14
C LYS A 135 -2.36 -15.34 0.95
N GLU A 136 -3.29 -14.49 0.54
CA GLU A 136 -4.16 -14.76 -0.61
C GLU A 136 -3.36 -14.90 -1.91
N LEU A 137 -2.38 -14.02 -2.15
CA LEU A 137 -1.53 -14.09 -3.32
C LEU A 137 -0.67 -15.35 -3.34
N ARG A 138 -0.15 -15.82 -2.19
CA ARG A 138 0.53 -17.11 -2.11
C ARG A 138 -0.39 -18.27 -2.48
N ALA A 139 -1.66 -18.23 -2.04
CA ALA A 139 -2.65 -19.25 -2.39
C ALA A 139 -2.97 -19.23 -3.91
N ILE A 140 -3.14 -18.04 -4.50
CA ILE A 140 -3.35 -17.88 -5.95
C ILE A 140 -2.15 -18.45 -6.73
N LEU A 141 -0.94 -18.10 -6.33
CA LEU A 141 0.29 -18.56 -7.03
C LEU A 141 0.53 -20.08 -6.91
N ALA A 142 0.02 -20.71 -5.85
CA ALA A 142 0.07 -22.15 -5.66
C ALA A 142 -1.12 -22.89 -6.28
N GLY A 143 -2.23 -22.20 -6.57
CA GLY A 143 -3.50 -22.80 -6.99
C GLY A 143 -3.56 -23.22 -8.48
N GLY A 144 -2.61 -22.82 -9.30
CA GLY A 144 -2.52 -23.22 -10.71
C GLY A 144 -1.89 -22.15 -11.60
N GLU A 145 -1.34 -22.61 -12.75
CA GLU A 145 -0.54 -21.75 -13.64
C GLU A 145 -1.34 -20.58 -14.21
N SER A 146 -2.61 -20.79 -14.57
CA SER A 146 -3.44 -19.73 -15.16
C SER A 146 -3.64 -18.56 -14.20
N GLY A 147 -4.01 -18.81 -12.94
CA GLY A 147 -4.18 -17.78 -11.92
C GLY A 147 -2.85 -17.10 -11.57
N ALA A 148 -1.79 -17.90 -11.45
CA ALA A 148 -0.43 -17.39 -11.20
C ALA A 148 0.05 -16.47 -12.32
N GLN A 149 -0.22 -16.80 -13.57
CA GLN A 149 0.13 -15.96 -14.71
C GLN A 149 -0.63 -14.63 -14.69
N GLN A 150 -1.95 -14.66 -14.43
CA GLN A 150 -2.78 -13.45 -14.33
C GLN A 150 -2.28 -12.52 -13.21
N ALA A 151 -1.98 -13.08 -12.04
CA ALA A 151 -1.43 -12.31 -10.92
C ALA A 151 -0.09 -11.67 -11.27
N ARG A 152 0.83 -12.41 -11.91
CA ARG A 152 2.14 -11.87 -12.34
C ARG A 152 2.00 -10.78 -13.42
N GLU A 153 1.06 -10.90 -14.35
CA GLU A 153 0.80 -9.88 -15.36
C GLU A 153 0.21 -8.60 -14.74
N ALA A 154 -0.73 -8.75 -13.82
CA ALA A 154 -1.27 -7.65 -13.05
C ALA A 154 -0.18 -6.94 -12.23
N ALA A 155 0.70 -7.72 -11.58
CA ALA A 155 1.84 -7.20 -10.82
C ALA A 155 2.81 -6.39 -11.68
N ARG A 156 3.17 -6.90 -12.86
CA ARG A 156 4.01 -6.16 -13.82
C ARG A 156 3.35 -4.86 -14.29
N THR A 157 2.03 -4.90 -14.52
CA THR A 157 1.27 -3.72 -14.94
C THR A 157 1.20 -2.67 -13.83
N TRP A 158 0.96 -3.11 -12.60
CA TRP A 158 0.92 -2.24 -11.43
C TRP A 158 2.31 -1.64 -11.15
N TRP A 159 3.36 -2.46 -11.17
CA TRP A 159 4.75 -2.06 -10.97
C TRP A 159 5.19 -0.96 -11.95
N LYS A 160 4.85 -1.07 -13.23
CA LYS A 160 5.17 -0.04 -14.24
C LYS A 160 4.57 1.33 -13.91
N LYS A 161 3.46 1.38 -13.20
CA LYS A 161 2.76 2.63 -12.82
C LYS A 161 3.27 3.20 -11.48
N LEU A 162 3.80 2.35 -10.61
CA LEU A 162 4.18 2.71 -9.25
C LEU A 162 5.17 3.89 -9.17
N PRO A 163 6.26 3.96 -9.96
CA PRO A 163 7.20 5.08 -9.86
C PRO A 163 6.51 6.44 -10.05
N ARG A 164 5.63 6.57 -11.05
CA ARG A 164 4.87 7.81 -11.29
C ARG A 164 3.87 8.10 -10.17
N THR A 165 3.32 7.07 -9.55
CA THR A 165 2.43 7.22 -8.40
C THR A 165 3.22 7.75 -7.22
N VAL A 166 4.34 7.15 -6.88
CA VAL A 166 5.23 7.60 -5.80
C VAL A 166 5.72 9.04 -6.05
N ASP A 167 6.14 9.37 -7.27
CA ASP A 167 6.54 10.73 -7.63
C ASP A 167 5.44 11.76 -7.38
N ARG A 168 4.18 11.38 -7.64
CA ARG A 168 3.01 12.24 -7.37
C ARG A 168 2.75 12.41 -5.86
N TYR A 169 2.88 11.34 -5.09
CA TYR A 169 2.72 11.40 -3.64
C TYR A 169 3.83 12.23 -2.98
N LEU A 170 5.05 12.13 -3.48
CA LEU A 170 6.21 12.90 -2.98
C LEU A 170 6.35 14.29 -3.65
N GLY A 171 5.38 14.70 -4.45
CA GLY A 171 5.44 15.94 -5.26
C GLY A 171 5.33 17.24 -4.47
N ASP A 172 5.03 17.18 -3.16
CA ASP A 172 4.92 18.38 -2.32
C ASP A 172 6.30 19.09 -2.19
N PRO A 173 6.36 20.44 -2.28
CA PRO A 173 7.60 21.19 -2.15
C PRO A 173 8.33 20.95 -0.82
N SER A 174 7.60 20.73 0.29
CA SER A 174 8.20 20.47 1.60
C SER A 174 8.96 19.13 1.66
N LEU A 175 8.61 18.17 0.78
CA LEU A 175 9.26 16.89 0.65
C LEU A 175 10.46 16.92 -0.32
N ALA A 176 10.69 18.04 -1.03
CA ALA A 176 11.72 18.11 -2.06
C ALA A 176 13.14 17.70 -1.58
N PRO A 177 13.60 18.07 -0.37
CA PRO A 177 14.93 17.68 0.12
C PRO A 177 15.08 16.16 0.32
N TYR A 178 14.00 15.45 0.53
CA TYR A 178 13.96 14.02 0.89
C TYR A 178 13.45 13.14 -0.25
N ARG A 179 12.95 13.73 -1.32
CA ARG A 179 12.20 13.04 -2.38
C ARG A 179 12.95 11.88 -3.00
N THR A 180 14.21 12.07 -3.34
CA THR A 180 15.01 11.02 -4.01
C THR A 180 15.20 9.82 -3.10
N GLU A 181 15.49 10.05 -1.84
CA GLU A 181 15.72 9.01 -0.84
C GLU A 181 14.44 8.27 -0.48
N LEU A 182 13.35 8.99 -0.19
CA LEU A 182 12.03 8.41 0.08
C LEU A 182 11.53 7.60 -1.10
N ARG A 183 11.67 8.13 -2.31
CA ARG A 183 11.31 7.43 -3.54
C ARG A 183 12.07 6.11 -3.68
N HIS A 184 13.38 6.16 -3.50
CA HIS A 184 14.20 4.96 -3.60
C HIS A 184 13.80 3.92 -2.55
N HIS A 185 13.63 4.35 -1.30
CA HIS A 185 13.23 3.48 -0.19
C HIS A 185 11.88 2.80 -0.49
N ILE A 186 10.82 3.57 -0.77
CA ILE A 186 9.47 3.05 -1.03
C ILE A 186 9.48 2.05 -2.20
N LEU A 187 10.14 2.40 -3.31
CA LEU A 187 10.19 1.51 -4.47
C LEU A 187 10.96 0.22 -4.16
N SER A 188 12.09 0.30 -3.42
CA SER A 188 12.87 -0.88 -3.06
C SER A 188 12.09 -1.83 -2.16
N VAL A 189 11.46 -1.32 -1.10
CA VAL A 189 10.70 -2.15 -0.16
C VAL A 189 9.52 -2.85 -0.83
N ILE A 190 8.76 -2.11 -1.63
CA ILE A 190 7.62 -2.70 -2.36
C ILE A 190 8.12 -3.72 -3.39
N GLN A 191 9.21 -3.44 -4.10
CA GLN A 191 9.81 -4.39 -5.04
C GLN A 191 10.21 -5.69 -4.35
N GLU A 192 10.88 -5.60 -3.21
CA GLU A 192 11.28 -6.76 -2.40
C GLU A 192 10.08 -7.62 -2.00
N ARG A 193 8.97 -7.01 -1.58
CA ARG A 193 7.72 -7.72 -1.26
C ARG A 193 7.17 -8.47 -2.47
N PHE A 194 7.10 -7.82 -3.63
CA PHE A 194 6.61 -8.44 -4.87
C PHE A 194 7.51 -9.59 -5.34
N ILE A 195 8.83 -9.45 -5.19
CA ILE A 195 9.80 -10.52 -5.51
C ILE A 195 9.67 -11.67 -4.52
N ALA A 196 9.57 -11.38 -3.23
CA ALA A 196 9.43 -12.41 -2.18
C ALA A 196 8.15 -13.25 -2.34
N LEU A 197 7.10 -12.68 -2.91
CA LEU A 197 5.87 -13.39 -3.28
C LEU A 197 6.00 -14.16 -4.61
N GLY A 198 7.00 -13.91 -5.44
CA GLY A 198 7.13 -14.50 -6.77
C GLY A 198 6.24 -13.84 -7.83
N LEU A 199 5.75 -12.61 -7.56
CA LEU A 199 4.98 -11.78 -8.48
C LEU A 199 5.87 -11.07 -9.51
N LEU A 200 7.11 -10.72 -9.13
CA LEU A 200 8.13 -10.16 -10.01
C LEU A 200 9.39 -11.05 -10.02
N PRO A 201 10.15 -11.08 -11.11
CA PRO A 201 11.40 -11.82 -11.18
C PRO A 201 12.48 -11.16 -10.30
N ALA A 202 13.30 -12.00 -9.64
CA ALA A 202 14.52 -11.56 -9.00
C ALA A 202 15.50 -11.08 -10.09
N GLY A 203 15.84 -9.80 -10.13
CA GLY A 203 16.83 -9.23 -11.07
C GLY A 203 16.37 -8.05 -11.93
N GLN A 204 15.16 -7.56 -11.77
CA GLN A 204 14.74 -6.27 -12.33
C GLN A 204 14.95 -5.13 -11.31
N ALA A 205 16.14 -5.03 -10.74
CA ALA A 205 16.56 -3.81 -10.05
C ALA A 205 16.75 -2.71 -11.10
N GLY A 206 15.98 -1.64 -11.00
CA GLY A 206 15.84 -0.45 -11.82
C GLY A 206 16.83 -0.23 -12.97
N ARG A 207 16.29 -0.29 -14.18
CA ARG A 207 16.80 0.51 -15.29
C ARG A 207 15.97 1.79 -15.43
#